data_e9534318b86de09b59271fa17f0823b1
#
_entry.id   e9534318b86de09b59271fa17f0823b1
#
_cell.length_a   1.000
_cell.length_b   1.000
_cell.length_c   1.000
_cell.angle_alpha   90.00
_cell.angle_beta   90.00
_cell.angle_gamma   90.00
#
_symmetry.space_group_name_H-M   'P 1'
#
loop_
_entity.id
_entity.type
_entity.pdbx_description
1 polymer ?
#
loop_
_entity_poly.entity_id
_entity_poly.type
_entity_poly.pdbx_seq_one_letter_code
_entity_poly.pdbx_strand_id
1 'polypeptide(L)'
;MPGKTTIFSIAALAAISAYIVPPIRHELKVLGVGRVIPESTIANAIDYVKIEDTTHCEDLHYYAPANLLFTACEDKRETRFNWFPPLGSFDPPADGTQGSIHVIDPETMKSIRLSFVNFDKTFVSHGIEVIADPQAKDAVYIFAVNHF
;
A
#
# COMPACT_ATOMS: atom_id res chain seq x y z
N MET A 1 -32.98 45.00 -22.18
CA MET A 1 -33.44 43.88 -21.36
C MET A 1 -33.08 42.59 -22.05
N PRO A 2 -32.46 41.62 -21.40
CA PRO A 2 -32.16 40.34 -22.01
C PRO A 2 -33.43 39.63 -22.46
N GLY A 3 -33.43 39.03 -23.66
CA GLY A 3 -34.58 38.32 -24.17
C GLY A 3 -34.87 37.05 -23.34
N LYS A 4 -36.13 36.57 -23.39
CA LYS A 4 -36.58 35.39 -22.63
C LYS A 4 -35.68 34.15 -22.89
N THR A 5 -35.19 34.01 -24.14
CA THR A 5 -34.26 32.93 -24.55
C THR A 5 -32.92 33.01 -23.78
N THR A 6 -32.36 34.21 -23.62
CA THR A 6 -31.09 34.42 -22.89
C THR A 6 -31.23 34.06 -21.42
N ILE A 7 -32.35 34.44 -20.78
CA ILE A 7 -32.62 34.11 -19.36
C ILE A 7 -32.74 32.59 -19.19
N PHE A 8 -33.46 31.93 -20.12
CA PHE A 8 -33.62 30.47 -20.06
C PHE A 8 -32.28 29.71 -20.22
N SER A 9 -31.42 30.18 -21.13
CA SER A 9 -30.09 29.61 -21.35
C SER A 9 -29.20 29.78 -20.12
N ILE A 10 -29.22 30.93 -19.47
CA ILE A 10 -28.44 31.17 -18.24
C ILE A 10 -28.95 30.29 -17.09
N ALA A 11 -30.26 30.16 -16.94
CA ALA A 11 -30.83 29.30 -15.89
C ALA A 11 -30.49 27.82 -16.11
N ALA A 12 -30.55 27.34 -17.37
CA ALA A 12 -30.16 25.97 -17.70
C ALA A 12 -28.68 25.71 -17.44
N LEU A 13 -27.78 26.62 -17.83
CA LEU A 13 -26.35 26.52 -17.53
C LEU A 13 -26.05 26.53 -16.03
N ALA A 14 -26.74 27.37 -15.27
CA ALA A 14 -26.58 27.40 -13.82
C ALA A 14 -27.03 26.09 -13.17
N ALA A 15 -28.16 25.52 -13.61
CA ALA A 15 -28.65 24.24 -13.10
C ALA A 15 -27.69 23.08 -13.43
N ILE A 16 -27.19 23.02 -14.69
CA ILE A 16 -26.20 22.03 -15.11
C ILE A 16 -24.91 22.18 -14.29
N SER A 17 -24.44 23.41 -14.13
CA SER A 17 -23.23 23.65 -13.31
C SER A 17 -23.42 23.26 -11.85
N ALA A 18 -24.56 23.56 -11.26
CA ALA A 18 -24.88 23.19 -9.88
C ALA A 18 -24.92 21.66 -9.69
N TYR A 19 -25.29 20.92 -10.73
CA TYR A 19 -25.31 19.46 -10.69
C TYR A 19 -23.95 18.84 -10.92
N ILE A 20 -23.15 19.35 -11.85
CA ILE A 20 -21.88 18.75 -12.29
C ILE A 20 -20.69 19.17 -11.42
N VAL A 21 -20.64 20.46 -11.00
CA VAL A 21 -19.47 20.99 -10.30
C VAL A 21 -19.21 20.34 -8.94
N PRO A 22 -20.20 20.05 -8.08
CA PRO A 22 -19.94 19.44 -6.78
C PRO A 22 -19.27 18.07 -6.85
N PRO A 23 -19.75 17.09 -7.66
CA PRO A 23 -19.07 15.81 -7.77
C PRO A 23 -17.66 15.93 -8.36
N ILE A 24 -17.46 16.78 -9.39
CA ILE A 24 -16.11 16.99 -9.96
C ILE A 24 -15.17 17.58 -8.88
N ARG A 25 -15.61 18.55 -8.13
CA ARG A 25 -14.81 19.12 -7.01
C ARG A 25 -14.47 18.07 -5.96
N HIS A 26 -15.41 17.20 -5.66
CA HIS A 26 -15.18 16.10 -4.71
C HIS A 26 -14.08 15.16 -5.22
N GLU A 27 -14.19 14.70 -6.46
CA GLU A 27 -13.20 13.83 -7.09
C GLU A 27 -11.81 14.49 -7.16
N LEU A 28 -11.73 15.74 -7.58
CA LEU A 28 -10.46 16.48 -7.60
C LEU A 28 -9.82 16.59 -6.21
N LYS A 29 -10.64 16.78 -5.17
CA LYS A 29 -10.17 16.81 -3.79
C LYS A 29 -9.66 15.44 -3.33
N VAL A 30 -10.37 14.36 -3.64
CA VAL A 30 -9.98 12.97 -3.33
C VAL A 30 -8.66 12.63 -4.04
N LEU A 31 -8.53 13.01 -5.31
CA LEU A 31 -7.30 12.82 -6.09
C LEU A 31 -6.14 13.74 -5.65
N GLY A 32 -6.38 14.63 -4.71
CA GLY A 32 -5.35 15.53 -4.20
C GLY A 32 -4.94 16.64 -5.16
N VAL A 33 -5.76 16.94 -6.18
CA VAL A 33 -5.46 18.01 -7.12
C VAL A 33 -5.41 19.37 -6.41
N GLY A 34 -4.28 20.06 -6.50
CA GLY A 34 -4.01 21.31 -5.81
C GLY A 34 -3.69 21.16 -4.30
N ARG A 35 -3.53 19.94 -3.80
CA ARG A 35 -3.10 19.71 -2.42
C ARG A 35 -1.65 20.11 -2.25
N VAL A 36 -1.41 21.02 -1.31
CA VAL A 36 -0.05 21.35 -0.85
C VAL A 36 0.24 20.51 0.38
N ILE A 37 1.25 19.67 0.31
CA ILE A 37 1.74 18.90 1.47
C ILE A 37 2.75 19.80 2.19
N PRO A 38 2.53 20.15 3.47
CA PRO A 38 3.49 20.96 4.22
C PRO A 38 4.82 20.18 4.36
N GLU A 39 5.93 20.80 4.04
CA GLU A 39 7.28 20.22 4.23
C GLU A 39 7.53 19.78 5.68
N SER A 40 6.94 20.50 6.65
CA SER A 40 7.11 20.23 8.07
C SER A 40 6.55 18.88 8.56
N THR A 41 5.71 18.20 7.77
CA THR A 41 5.10 16.93 8.20
C THR A 41 6.14 15.81 8.31
N ILE A 42 7.23 15.88 7.57
CA ILE A 42 8.32 14.89 7.58
C ILE A 42 9.61 15.48 8.14
N ALA A 43 9.85 16.78 7.95
CA ALA A 43 11.09 17.46 8.35
C ALA A 43 11.35 17.48 9.87
N ASN A 44 10.32 17.26 10.70
CA ASN A 44 10.43 17.16 12.15
C ASN A 44 10.40 15.72 12.68
N ALA A 45 10.39 14.73 11.81
CA ALA A 45 10.65 13.33 12.17
C ALA A 45 12.15 13.20 12.49
N ILE A 46 12.49 13.58 13.72
CA ILE A 46 13.88 13.73 14.18
C ILE A 46 14.57 12.36 14.27
N ASP A 47 13.78 11.28 14.39
CA ASP A 47 14.31 9.93 14.59
C ASP A 47 13.51 8.91 13.75
N TYR A 48 13.89 8.69 12.52
CA TYR A 48 13.49 7.47 11.81
C TYR A 48 14.71 6.54 11.66
N VAL A 49 14.50 5.27 11.89
CA VAL A 49 15.50 4.23 11.69
C VAL A 49 15.09 3.40 10.48
N LYS A 50 15.96 3.33 9.49
CA LYS A 50 15.80 2.40 8.38
C LYS A 50 16.15 1.00 8.88
N ILE A 51 15.22 0.08 8.75
CA ILE A 51 15.48 -1.33 9.05
C ILE A 51 16.13 -1.94 7.82
N GLU A 52 17.33 -2.49 7.98
CA GLU A 52 18.06 -3.12 6.89
C GLU A 52 17.32 -4.36 6.34
N ASP A 53 17.56 -4.67 5.08
CA ASP A 53 16.97 -5.78 4.31
C ASP A 53 15.45 -5.69 4.08
N THR A 54 14.79 -4.67 4.60
CA THR A 54 13.36 -4.44 4.33
C THR A 54 13.19 -3.50 3.14
N THR A 55 12.83 -4.04 1.99
CA THR A 55 12.68 -3.29 0.75
C THR A 55 11.27 -3.43 0.20
N HIS A 56 10.64 -2.31 -0.15
CA HIS A 56 9.28 -2.26 -0.72
C HIS A 56 8.27 -3.09 0.09
N CYS A 57 8.34 -3.00 1.41
CA CYS A 57 7.39 -3.64 2.30
C CYS A 57 6.08 -2.87 2.28
N GLU A 58 4.96 -3.57 2.24
CA GLU A 58 3.67 -2.93 2.05
C GLU A 58 2.76 -3.06 3.26
N ASP A 59 2.89 -4.13 4.01
CA ASP A 59 2.05 -4.39 5.16
C ASP A 59 2.89 -4.80 6.37
N LEU A 60 2.36 -4.51 7.56
CA LEU A 60 3.05 -4.72 8.82
C LEU A 60 2.07 -5.25 9.86
N HIS A 61 2.32 -6.45 10.38
CA HIS A 61 1.56 -7.05 11.45
C HIS A 61 2.36 -7.09 12.76
N TYR A 62 1.80 -6.53 13.83
CA TYR A 62 2.39 -6.62 15.16
C TYR A 62 1.84 -7.82 15.94
N TYR A 63 2.69 -8.81 16.16
CA TYR A 63 2.36 -9.99 16.94
C TYR A 63 2.71 -9.77 18.43
N ALA A 64 1.75 -9.26 19.18
CA ALA A 64 1.90 -8.86 20.58
C ALA A 64 2.42 -9.96 21.51
N PRO A 65 2.03 -11.27 21.37
CA PRO A 65 2.51 -12.30 22.30
C PRO A 65 4.00 -12.50 22.35
N ALA A 66 4.72 -12.19 21.26
CA ALA A 66 6.17 -12.30 21.18
C ALA A 66 6.88 -10.94 21.08
N ASN A 67 6.14 -9.83 21.06
CA ASN A 67 6.68 -8.49 20.79
C ASN A 67 7.47 -8.44 19.48
N LEU A 68 6.90 -8.97 18.40
CA LEU A 68 7.54 -9.03 17.08
C LEU A 68 6.67 -8.37 16.03
N LEU A 69 7.32 -7.77 15.03
CA LEU A 69 6.68 -7.26 13.84
C LEU A 69 6.95 -8.21 12.67
N PHE A 70 5.95 -8.43 11.85
CA PHE A 70 6.06 -9.20 10.61
C PHE A 70 5.74 -8.29 9.44
N THR A 71 6.49 -8.42 8.36
CA THR A 71 6.23 -7.64 7.14
C THR A 71 6.50 -8.45 5.88
N ALA A 72 5.71 -8.17 4.85
CA ALA A 72 5.86 -8.75 3.53
C ALA A 72 6.51 -7.71 2.60
N CYS A 73 7.60 -8.08 1.95
CA CYS A 73 8.46 -7.19 1.19
C CYS A 73 8.76 -7.74 -0.21
N GLU A 74 9.16 -6.85 -1.12
CA GLU A 74 9.64 -7.19 -2.45
C GLU A 74 11.12 -6.89 -2.56
N ASP A 75 11.93 -7.87 -2.98
CA ASP A 75 13.37 -7.70 -3.08
C ASP A 75 13.79 -6.79 -4.23
N LYS A 76 12.99 -6.78 -5.30
CA LYS A 76 13.28 -6.03 -6.52
C LYS A 76 12.23 -4.97 -6.79
N ARG A 77 12.71 -3.75 -6.98
CA ARG A 77 11.85 -2.62 -7.36
C ARG A 77 11.07 -2.88 -8.64
N GLU A 78 11.73 -3.51 -9.62
CA GLU A 78 11.15 -3.82 -10.93
C GLU A 78 9.92 -4.71 -10.80
N THR A 79 9.99 -5.75 -9.95
CA THR A 79 8.85 -6.63 -9.70
C THR A 79 7.63 -5.85 -9.22
N ARG A 80 7.82 -4.96 -8.24
CA ARG A 80 6.73 -4.16 -7.68
C ARG A 80 6.09 -3.23 -8.72
N PHE A 81 6.86 -2.62 -9.60
CA PHE A 81 6.35 -1.66 -10.57
C PHE A 81 5.83 -2.30 -11.86
N ASN A 82 6.37 -3.45 -12.25
CA ASN A 82 6.00 -4.12 -13.48
C ASN A 82 4.80 -5.07 -13.27
N TRP A 83 4.74 -5.76 -12.15
CA TRP A 83 3.67 -6.67 -11.80
C TRP A 83 2.93 -6.21 -10.55
N PHE A 84 1.87 -5.46 -10.72
CA PHE A 84 0.95 -5.09 -9.67
C PHE A 84 -0.47 -4.92 -10.22
N PRO A 85 -1.21 -6.01 -10.43
CA PRO A 85 -2.54 -6.01 -11.03
C PRO A 85 -3.51 -4.99 -10.44
N PRO A 86 -3.51 -4.70 -9.12
CA PRO A 86 -4.39 -3.67 -8.55
C PRO A 86 -4.19 -2.27 -9.13
N LEU A 87 -2.99 -1.97 -9.67
CA LEU A 87 -2.68 -0.71 -10.34
C LEU A 87 -2.60 -0.83 -11.86
N GLY A 88 -3.02 -1.97 -12.42
CA GLY A 88 -3.02 -2.19 -13.87
C GLY A 88 -1.63 -2.50 -14.45
N SER A 89 -0.67 -2.93 -13.64
CA SER A 89 0.66 -3.36 -14.08
C SER A 89 0.67 -4.87 -14.25
N PHE A 90 0.87 -5.36 -15.48
CA PHE A 90 0.70 -6.77 -15.86
C PHE A 90 1.93 -7.37 -16.55
N ASP A 91 3.11 -6.83 -16.38
CA ASP A 91 4.35 -7.39 -16.90
C ASP A 91 4.90 -8.42 -15.91
N PRO A 92 4.75 -9.74 -16.18
CA PRO A 92 5.00 -10.76 -15.18
C PRO A 92 6.48 -10.82 -14.80
N PRO A 93 6.78 -11.07 -13.52
CA PRO A 93 8.15 -11.31 -13.08
C PRO A 93 8.71 -12.61 -13.68
N ALA A 94 10.02 -12.74 -13.70
CA ALA A 94 10.66 -13.99 -14.07
C ALA A 94 10.23 -15.14 -13.12
N ASP A 95 10.16 -16.35 -13.66
CA ASP A 95 9.83 -17.54 -12.87
C ASP A 95 10.75 -17.67 -11.65
N GLY A 96 10.19 -18.04 -10.52
CA GLY A 96 10.91 -18.18 -9.26
C GLY A 96 11.32 -16.85 -8.60
N THR A 97 10.87 -15.70 -9.12
CA THR A 97 11.05 -14.44 -8.41
C THR A 97 10.30 -14.49 -7.08
N GLN A 98 11.00 -14.25 -6.00
CA GLN A 98 10.41 -14.31 -4.67
C GLN A 98 10.56 -12.97 -3.96
N GLY A 99 9.44 -12.47 -3.44
CA GLY A 99 9.41 -11.52 -2.36
C GLY A 99 9.89 -12.16 -1.06
N SER A 100 9.79 -11.45 0.03
CA SER A 100 10.30 -11.90 1.33
C SER A 100 9.32 -11.61 2.44
N ILE A 101 9.42 -12.42 3.49
CA ILE A 101 8.77 -12.16 4.76
C ILE A 101 9.86 -11.95 5.79
N HIS A 102 9.74 -10.89 6.55
CA HIS A 102 10.69 -10.52 7.61
C HIS A 102 10.02 -10.51 8.97
N VAL A 103 10.77 -10.94 9.97
CA VAL A 103 10.46 -10.74 11.37
C VAL A 103 11.37 -9.64 11.88
N ILE A 104 10.80 -8.67 12.57
CA ILE A 104 11.51 -7.50 13.07
C ILE A 104 11.34 -7.46 14.58
N ASP A 105 12.44 -7.32 15.29
CA ASP A 105 12.45 -7.01 16.70
C ASP A 105 12.35 -5.49 16.90
N PRO A 106 11.25 -4.96 17.45
CA PRO A 106 11.06 -3.53 17.60
C PRO A 106 11.98 -2.88 18.64
N GLU A 107 12.61 -3.65 19.53
CA GLU A 107 13.54 -3.10 20.52
C GLU A 107 14.92 -2.86 19.92
N THR A 108 15.38 -3.77 19.08
CA THR A 108 16.69 -3.69 18.43
C THR A 108 16.64 -3.11 17.02
N MET A 109 15.45 -2.98 16.43
CA MET A 109 15.20 -2.56 15.06
C MET A 109 15.93 -3.43 14.02
N LYS A 110 16.15 -4.70 14.35
CA LYS A 110 16.78 -5.68 13.45
C LYS A 110 15.75 -6.56 12.79
N SER A 111 15.95 -6.84 11.52
CA SER A 111 15.14 -7.78 10.76
C SER A 111 15.83 -9.13 10.58
N ILE A 112 15.02 -10.18 10.50
CA ILE A 112 15.43 -11.52 10.10
C ILE A 112 14.53 -11.92 8.95
N ARG A 113 15.13 -12.23 7.80
CA ARG A 113 14.42 -12.77 6.64
C ARG A 113 14.05 -14.23 6.91
N LEU A 114 12.79 -14.58 6.75
CA LEU A 114 12.34 -15.96 6.84
C LEU A 114 12.68 -16.72 5.55
N SER A 115 13.16 -17.95 5.70
CA SER A 115 13.41 -18.84 4.57
C SER A 115 12.14 -19.60 4.21
N PHE A 116 11.78 -19.62 2.93
CA PHE A 116 10.75 -20.51 2.42
C PHE A 116 11.25 -21.95 2.36
N VAL A 117 10.47 -22.88 2.87
CA VAL A 117 10.73 -24.32 2.79
C VAL A 117 9.61 -24.97 1.99
N ASN A 118 9.95 -25.79 0.99
CA ASN A 118 9.00 -26.43 0.08
C ASN A 118 8.14 -25.46 -0.75
N PHE A 119 8.65 -24.26 -0.99
CA PHE A 119 8.03 -23.25 -1.85
C PHE A 119 9.09 -22.64 -2.77
N ASP A 120 9.03 -23.00 -4.05
CA ASP A 120 9.95 -22.58 -5.11
C ASP A 120 9.28 -21.74 -6.22
N LYS A 121 8.01 -21.36 -5.98
CA LYS A 121 7.20 -20.62 -6.95
C LYS A 121 7.41 -19.12 -6.82
N THR A 122 6.95 -18.40 -7.83
CA THR A 122 6.92 -16.94 -7.82
C THR A 122 6.03 -16.44 -6.67
N PHE A 123 6.55 -15.50 -5.91
CA PHE A 123 5.85 -14.86 -4.80
C PHE A 123 6.00 -13.34 -4.92
N VAL A 124 4.89 -12.69 -5.25
CA VAL A 124 4.76 -11.23 -5.27
C VAL A 124 3.92 -10.83 -4.08
N SER A 125 4.60 -10.38 -3.04
CA SER A 125 3.98 -10.16 -1.72
C SER A 125 3.14 -8.89 -1.68
N HIS A 126 2.09 -8.94 -0.85
CA HIS A 126 1.26 -7.78 -0.54
C HIS A 126 0.88 -7.80 0.95
N GLY A 127 -0.39 -8.04 1.28
CA GLY A 127 -0.86 -8.07 2.65
C GLY A 127 -0.34 -9.26 3.45
N ILE A 128 -0.23 -9.09 4.77
CA ILE A 128 0.22 -10.13 5.71
C ILE A 128 -0.66 -10.14 6.96
N GLU A 129 -0.96 -11.33 7.45
CA GLU A 129 -1.63 -11.56 8.74
C GLU A 129 -0.91 -12.65 9.49
N VAL A 130 -0.81 -12.53 10.81
CA VAL A 130 -0.12 -13.50 11.67
C VAL A 130 -1.01 -13.90 12.83
N ILE A 131 -1.20 -15.20 13.01
CA ILE A 131 -1.96 -15.76 14.12
C ILE A 131 -1.16 -16.84 14.85
N ALA A 132 -1.42 -16.99 16.15
CA ALA A 132 -0.78 -18.02 16.95
C ALA A 132 -1.14 -19.41 16.44
N ASP A 133 -0.17 -20.34 16.45
CA ASP A 133 -0.48 -21.77 16.29
C ASP A 133 -1.05 -22.29 17.61
N PRO A 134 -2.30 -22.79 17.63
CA PRO A 134 -2.89 -23.32 18.87
C PRO A 134 -2.25 -24.63 19.35
N GLN A 135 -1.46 -25.28 18.51
CA GLN A 135 -0.82 -26.56 18.81
C GLN A 135 0.67 -26.44 19.13
N ALA A 136 1.30 -25.33 18.75
CA ALA A 136 2.73 -25.10 18.95
C ALA A 136 3.00 -23.69 19.49
N LYS A 137 3.44 -23.61 20.73
CA LYS A 137 3.65 -22.32 21.42
C LYS A 137 4.70 -21.40 20.76
N ASP A 138 5.66 -22.00 20.06
CA ASP A 138 6.77 -21.29 19.43
C ASP A 138 6.58 -21.15 17.92
N ALA A 139 5.34 -21.32 17.44
CA ALA A 139 5.01 -21.22 16.04
C ALA A 139 3.82 -20.27 15.81
N VAL A 140 3.79 -19.72 14.62
CA VAL A 140 2.69 -18.88 14.14
C VAL A 140 2.28 -19.31 12.72
N TYR A 141 1.02 -19.12 12.39
CA TYR A 141 0.57 -19.15 11.00
C TYR A 141 0.73 -17.76 10.40
N ILE A 142 1.37 -17.70 9.23
CA ILE A 142 1.51 -16.47 8.46
C ILE A 142 0.67 -16.64 7.19
N PHE A 143 -0.27 -15.74 6.98
CA PHE A 143 -1.05 -15.63 5.76
C PHE A 143 -0.53 -14.44 4.98
N ALA A 144 0.05 -14.69 3.82
CA ALA A 144 0.54 -13.64 2.95
C ALA A 144 -0.16 -13.71 1.59
N VAL A 145 -0.58 -12.56 1.09
CA VAL A 145 -1.19 -12.47 -0.25
C VAL A 145 -0.09 -12.60 -1.29
N ASN A 146 -0.32 -13.47 -2.26
CA ASN A 146 0.50 -13.57 -3.47
C ASN A 146 -0.30 -13.06 -4.66
N HIS A 147 0.21 -12.05 -5.35
CA HIS A 147 -0.42 -11.46 -6.54
C HIS A 147 -0.06 -12.15 -7.85
N PHE A 148 0.73 -13.24 -7.80
CA PHE A 148 1.12 -14.01 -8.98
C PHE A 148 0.39 -15.35 -9.06
#